data_07e1c45b0028015588512ac438067b15
#
_entry.id   07e1c45b0028015588512ac438067b15
#
_cell.length_a   1.000
_cell.length_b   1.000
_cell.length_c   1.000
_cell.angle_alpha   90.00
_cell.angle_beta   90.00
_cell.angle_gamma   90.00
#
_symmetry.space_group_name_H-M   'P 1'
#
loop_
_entity.id
_entity.type
_entity.pdbx_description
1 polymer ?
#
loop_
_entity_poly.entity_id
_entity_poly.type
_entity_poly.pdbx_seq_one_letter_code
_entity_poly.pdbx_strand_id
1 'polypeptide(L)'
;PLEIRPVSGGVLVQSTDKINASGDELSNWIQVTGDKLSKEVMADLHFAWRAVRAVKSNAILLAKDGAAVGIGMGQVNRVDSAKLSIDRAGARAIGSVAASDAFFPFADGLEILIKGGVIAVVQPGGSVRDEEVIAAAKEAGIAMFFTGTRHFSHA
;
A
#
# COMPACT_ATOMS: atom_id res chain seq x y z
N PRO A 1 -5.52 23.02 3.98
CA PRO A 1 -4.91 23.61 2.79
C PRO A 1 -5.40 22.88 1.53
N LEU A 2 -5.42 23.61 0.40
CA LEU A 2 -5.77 23.07 -0.92
C LEU A 2 -4.54 23.14 -1.83
N GLU A 3 -4.40 22.14 -2.66
CA GLU A 3 -3.46 22.11 -3.79
C GLU A 3 -4.22 22.38 -5.08
N ILE A 4 -3.67 23.25 -5.91
CA ILE A 4 -4.26 23.66 -7.19
C ILE A 4 -3.29 23.33 -8.31
N ARG A 5 -3.76 22.61 -9.32
CA ARG A 5 -2.99 22.29 -10.53
C ARG A 5 -3.69 22.80 -11.76
N PRO A 6 -3.03 23.63 -12.56
CA PRO A 6 -3.54 24.02 -13.86
C PRO A 6 -3.55 22.80 -14.80
N VAL A 7 -4.66 22.62 -15.49
CA VAL A 7 -4.83 21.67 -16.58
C VAL A 7 -5.41 22.38 -17.79
N SER A 8 -5.31 21.80 -18.97
CA SER A 8 -5.91 22.42 -20.18
C SER A 8 -7.41 22.62 -19.97
N GLY A 9 -7.85 23.87 -20.02
CA GLY A 9 -9.27 24.25 -19.89
C GLY A 9 -9.80 24.37 -18.45
N GLY A 10 -8.92 24.29 -17.41
CA GLY A 10 -9.38 24.42 -16.03
C GLY A 10 -8.30 24.26 -14.98
N VAL A 11 -8.73 23.92 -13.77
CA VAL A 11 -7.84 23.61 -12.65
C VAL A 11 -8.34 22.37 -11.91
N LEU A 12 -7.42 21.53 -11.48
CA LEU A 12 -7.67 20.46 -10.53
C LEU A 12 -7.45 21.01 -9.12
N VAL A 13 -8.42 20.82 -8.25
CA VAL A 13 -8.32 21.23 -6.83
C VAL A 13 -8.46 19.99 -5.96
N GLN A 14 -7.51 19.78 -5.05
CA GLN A 14 -7.57 18.70 -4.08
C GLN A 14 -7.17 19.19 -2.68
N SER A 15 -7.58 18.47 -1.65
CA SER A 15 -7.04 18.68 -0.31
C SER A 15 -5.59 18.23 -0.27
N THR A 16 -4.73 19.00 0.42
CA THR A 16 -3.33 18.60 0.64
C THR A 16 -3.27 17.26 1.36
N ASP A 17 -2.44 16.37 0.85
CA ASP A 17 -2.14 15.10 1.51
C ASP A 17 -1.34 15.36 2.79
N LYS A 18 -1.98 15.13 3.95
CA LYS A 18 -1.42 15.49 5.26
C LYS A 18 -0.50 14.40 5.80
N ILE A 19 0.63 14.82 6.34
CA ILE A 19 1.42 14.01 7.27
C ILE A 19 0.65 13.93 8.60
N ASN A 20 0.62 12.74 9.22
CA ASN A 20 -0.13 12.47 10.45
C ASN A 20 -1.66 12.57 10.24
N ALA A 21 -2.16 12.02 9.14
CA ALA A 21 -3.57 11.71 8.99
C ALA A 21 -3.97 10.61 10.00
N SER A 22 -5.27 10.46 10.25
CA SER A 22 -5.77 9.45 11.20
C SER A 22 -5.27 8.03 10.90
N GLY A 23 -5.16 7.65 9.62
CA GLY A 23 -4.65 6.34 9.19
C GLY A 23 -3.14 6.18 9.28
N ASP A 24 -2.39 7.19 9.67
CA ASP A 24 -0.93 7.08 9.90
C ASP A 24 -0.61 6.53 11.29
N GLU A 25 -1.58 6.49 12.18
CA GLU A 25 -1.43 5.95 13.53
C GLU A 25 -1.80 4.47 13.54
N LEU A 26 -0.88 3.61 13.98
CA LEU A 26 -1.08 2.15 14.06
C LEU A 26 -2.31 1.74 14.86
N SER A 27 -2.64 2.51 15.90
CA SER A 27 -3.81 2.26 16.76
C SER A 27 -5.15 2.38 16.02
N ASN A 28 -5.15 3.05 14.88
CA ASN A 28 -6.35 3.25 14.06
C ASN A 28 -6.47 2.23 12.91
N TRP A 29 -5.46 1.35 12.76
CA TRP A 29 -5.51 0.33 11.73
C TRP A 29 -6.44 -0.83 12.15
N ILE A 30 -7.18 -1.32 11.18
CA ILE A 30 -8.06 -2.48 11.35
C ILE A 30 -7.41 -3.67 10.68
N GLN A 31 -7.05 -4.69 11.46
CA GLN A 31 -6.60 -5.96 10.92
C GLN A 31 -7.81 -6.74 10.39
N VAL A 32 -7.83 -7.05 9.10
CA VAL A 32 -8.94 -7.73 8.41
C VAL A 32 -8.65 -9.19 8.12
N THR A 33 -7.37 -9.60 8.07
CA THR A 33 -6.95 -11.01 7.89
C THR A 33 -5.66 -11.30 8.62
N GLY A 34 -5.36 -12.60 8.76
CA GLY A 34 -4.08 -13.13 9.23
C GLY A 34 -3.93 -13.14 10.75
N ASP A 35 -2.82 -13.71 11.19
CA ASP A 35 -2.46 -13.81 12.60
C ASP A 35 -1.81 -12.51 13.11
N LYS A 36 -1.68 -12.42 14.44
CA LYS A 36 -0.96 -11.31 15.07
C LYS A 36 0.50 -11.30 14.63
N LEU A 37 0.95 -10.16 14.13
CA LEU A 37 2.33 -9.97 13.69
C LEU A 37 3.28 -9.63 14.85
N SER A 38 4.58 -9.90 14.66
CA SER A 38 5.63 -9.45 15.57
C SER A 38 5.75 -7.91 15.56
N LYS A 39 6.41 -7.37 16.57
CA LYS A 39 6.66 -5.93 16.66
C LYS A 39 7.54 -5.43 15.50
N GLU A 40 8.49 -6.23 15.06
CA GLU A 40 9.41 -5.94 13.97
C GLU A 40 8.66 -5.84 12.64
N VAL A 41 7.79 -6.81 12.33
CA VAL A 41 6.96 -6.80 11.12
C VAL A 41 5.96 -5.64 11.14
N MET A 42 5.37 -5.33 12.30
CA MET A 42 4.50 -4.15 12.43
C MET A 42 5.27 -2.84 12.23
N ALA A 43 6.52 -2.76 12.69
CA ALA A 43 7.37 -1.60 12.45
C ALA A 43 7.69 -1.44 10.95
N ASP A 44 7.96 -2.53 10.24
CA ASP A 44 8.17 -2.53 8.79
C ASP A 44 6.91 -2.09 8.03
N LEU A 45 5.73 -2.56 8.44
CA LEU A 45 4.45 -2.12 7.87
C LEU A 45 4.22 -0.61 8.09
N HIS A 46 4.47 -0.12 9.30
CA HIS A 46 4.33 1.30 9.61
C HIS A 46 5.32 2.15 8.80
N PHE A 47 6.57 1.71 8.70
CA PHE A 47 7.57 2.35 7.84
C PHE A 47 7.11 2.37 6.37
N ALA A 48 6.67 1.22 5.84
CA ALA A 48 6.21 1.10 4.46
C ALA A 48 5.02 2.04 4.17
N TRP A 49 4.05 2.12 5.10
CA TRP A 49 2.90 3.00 4.98
C TRP A 49 3.29 4.48 4.92
N ARG A 50 4.17 4.91 5.82
CA ARG A 50 4.64 6.30 5.84
C ARG A 50 5.51 6.65 4.62
N ALA A 51 6.30 5.70 4.15
CA ALA A 51 7.20 5.89 3.01
C ALA A 51 6.44 5.90 1.67
N VAL A 52 5.41 5.04 1.50
CA VAL A 52 4.66 4.97 0.23
C VAL A 52 3.94 6.27 -0.11
N ARG A 53 3.60 7.09 0.89
CA ARG A 53 3.01 8.40 0.72
C ARG A 53 3.86 9.32 -0.17
N ALA A 54 5.18 9.23 -0.09
CA ALA A 54 6.10 10.04 -0.90
C ALA A 54 6.32 9.48 -2.31
N VAL A 55 5.75 8.32 -2.61
CA VAL A 55 5.91 7.65 -3.90
C VAL A 55 4.81 8.08 -4.85
N LYS A 56 5.19 8.40 -6.09
CA LYS A 56 4.21 8.77 -7.13
C LYS A 56 3.24 7.62 -7.38
N SER A 57 1.94 7.92 -7.29
CA SER A 57 0.85 6.98 -7.53
C SER A 57 0.80 6.49 -8.99
N ASN A 58 0.26 5.33 -9.36
CA ASN A 58 -0.08 4.25 -8.43
C ASN A 58 1.20 3.67 -7.82
N ALA A 59 1.23 3.47 -6.52
CA ALA A 59 2.43 3.08 -5.81
C ALA A 59 2.24 1.86 -4.90
N ILE A 60 3.21 0.96 -4.96
CA ILE A 60 3.43 -0.12 -4.00
C ILE A 60 4.86 -0.01 -3.49
N LEU A 61 5.04 -0.06 -2.17
CA LEU A 61 6.35 -0.07 -1.53
C LEU A 61 6.50 -1.32 -0.67
N LEU A 62 7.58 -2.06 -0.91
CA LEU A 62 7.96 -3.20 -0.09
C LEU A 62 9.01 -2.77 0.92
N ALA A 63 8.85 -3.21 2.17
CA ALA A 63 9.81 -2.97 3.23
C ALA A 63 10.18 -4.26 3.95
N LYS A 64 11.41 -4.30 4.44
CA LYS A 64 11.95 -5.39 5.25
C LYS A 64 13.13 -4.89 6.08
N ASP A 65 13.19 -5.29 7.34
CA ASP A 65 14.30 -4.96 8.26
C ASP A 65 14.55 -3.43 8.33
N GLY A 66 13.48 -2.64 8.40
CA GLY A 66 13.55 -1.18 8.52
C GLY A 66 13.93 -0.42 7.24
N ALA A 67 13.92 -1.08 6.08
CA ALA A 67 14.31 -0.47 4.81
C ALA A 67 13.32 -0.77 3.68
N ALA A 68 13.17 0.18 2.74
CA ALA A 68 12.48 -0.07 1.48
C ALA A 68 13.33 -1.01 0.61
N VAL A 69 12.77 -2.13 0.17
CA VAL A 69 13.48 -3.15 -0.63
C VAL A 69 13.03 -3.21 -2.08
N GLY A 70 11.83 -2.68 -2.39
CA GLY A 70 11.32 -2.60 -3.74
C GLY A 70 10.20 -1.58 -3.83
N ILE A 71 10.19 -0.76 -4.87
CA ILE A 71 9.20 0.30 -5.07
C ILE A 71 8.70 0.27 -6.50
N GLY A 72 7.39 0.08 -6.68
CA GLY A 72 6.68 0.30 -7.93
C GLY A 72 5.98 1.65 -7.88
N MET A 73 6.36 2.59 -8.74
CA MET A 73 5.88 3.96 -8.73
C MET A 73 5.40 4.42 -10.10
N GLY A 74 4.44 5.34 -10.09
CA GLY A 74 4.00 6.07 -11.28
C GLY A 74 3.35 5.19 -12.35
N GLN A 75 2.80 4.04 -11.95
CA GLN A 75 2.19 3.11 -12.89
C GLN A 75 0.72 3.46 -13.15
N VAL A 76 0.23 3.06 -14.32
CA VAL A 76 -1.16 3.32 -14.75
C VAL A 76 -2.17 2.46 -14.00
N ASN A 77 -1.72 1.36 -13.39
CA ASN A 77 -2.57 0.45 -12.62
C ASN A 77 -1.81 -0.15 -11.42
N ARG A 78 -2.56 -0.78 -10.52
CA ARG A 78 -2.02 -1.38 -9.29
C ARG A 78 -1.22 -2.67 -9.53
N VAL A 79 -1.60 -3.43 -10.54
CA VAL A 79 -0.93 -4.68 -10.96
C VAL A 79 0.50 -4.41 -11.39
N ASP A 80 0.70 -3.39 -12.25
CA ASP A 80 2.04 -3.02 -12.71
C ASP A 80 2.90 -2.48 -11.57
N SER A 81 2.31 -1.72 -10.63
CA SER A 81 3.01 -1.26 -9.43
C SER A 81 3.46 -2.43 -8.55
N ALA A 82 2.59 -3.42 -8.34
CA ALA A 82 2.93 -4.62 -7.57
C ALA A 82 4.06 -5.40 -8.24
N LYS A 83 3.92 -5.66 -9.53
CA LYS A 83 4.95 -6.37 -10.31
C LYS A 83 6.29 -5.65 -10.27
N LEU A 84 6.31 -4.36 -10.55
CA LEU A 84 7.54 -3.56 -10.53
C LEU A 84 8.21 -3.55 -9.16
N SER A 85 7.42 -3.48 -8.06
CA SER A 85 7.96 -3.53 -6.71
C SER A 85 8.64 -4.87 -6.40
N ILE A 86 8.03 -5.99 -6.81
CA ILE A 86 8.59 -7.34 -6.66
C ILE A 86 9.86 -7.50 -7.51
N ASP A 87 9.82 -7.12 -8.79
CA ASP A 87 10.95 -7.22 -9.70
C ASP A 87 12.18 -6.46 -9.17
N ARG A 88 11.96 -5.25 -8.62
CA ARG A 88 13.04 -4.43 -8.03
C ARG A 88 13.56 -4.96 -6.70
N ALA A 89 12.70 -5.56 -5.89
CA ALA A 89 13.12 -6.19 -4.65
C ALA A 89 13.96 -7.45 -4.90
N GLY A 90 13.64 -8.21 -5.95
CA GLY A 90 14.25 -9.49 -6.22
C GLY A 90 14.09 -10.44 -5.04
N ALA A 91 15.16 -11.11 -4.61
CA ALA A 91 15.13 -12.04 -3.48
C ALA A 91 14.72 -11.40 -2.15
N ARG A 92 14.85 -10.08 -1.99
CA ARG A 92 14.45 -9.35 -0.78
C ARG A 92 12.93 -9.23 -0.63
N ALA A 93 12.16 -9.52 -1.68
CA ALA A 93 10.71 -9.57 -1.60
C ALA A 93 10.22 -10.66 -0.64
N ILE A 94 10.95 -11.78 -0.56
CA ILE A 94 10.59 -12.90 0.31
C ILE A 94 10.66 -12.46 1.79
N GLY A 95 9.53 -12.58 2.48
CA GLY A 95 9.38 -12.15 3.87
C GLY A 95 9.27 -10.64 4.07
N SER A 96 9.14 -9.86 3.00
CA SER A 96 8.86 -8.42 3.09
C SER A 96 7.39 -8.14 3.40
N VAL A 97 7.10 -6.91 3.77
CA VAL A 97 5.75 -6.36 3.88
C VAL A 97 5.49 -5.36 2.76
N ALA A 98 4.22 -5.11 2.44
CA ALA A 98 3.84 -4.16 1.39
C ALA A 98 2.89 -3.09 1.89
N ALA A 99 3.05 -1.86 1.39
CA ALA A 99 2.10 -0.78 1.53
C ALA A 99 1.61 -0.33 0.14
N SER A 100 0.30 -0.07 0.04
CA SER A 100 -0.34 0.47 -1.15
C SER A 100 -0.91 1.85 -0.85
N ASP A 101 -0.61 2.85 -1.68
CA ASP A 101 -1.06 4.24 -1.51
C ASP A 101 -2.58 4.42 -1.67
N ALA A 102 -3.24 3.47 -2.33
CA ALA A 102 -4.69 3.40 -2.47
C ALA A 102 -5.17 1.94 -2.37
N PHE A 103 -6.50 1.70 -2.35
CA PHE A 103 -7.05 0.36 -2.27
C PHE A 103 -6.72 -0.50 -3.51
N PHE A 104 -6.74 -1.80 -3.34
CA PHE A 104 -6.70 -2.74 -4.47
C PHE A 104 -8.08 -2.81 -5.11
N PRO A 105 -8.23 -2.47 -6.41
CA PRO A 105 -9.52 -2.54 -7.09
C PRO A 105 -9.96 -3.99 -7.36
N PHE A 106 -8.99 -4.92 -7.42
CA PHE A 106 -9.15 -6.36 -7.62
C PHE A 106 -8.06 -7.11 -6.85
N ALA A 107 -8.21 -8.42 -6.71
CA ALA A 107 -7.23 -9.25 -5.99
C ALA A 107 -5.91 -9.47 -6.76
N ASP A 108 -5.90 -9.24 -8.08
CA ASP A 108 -4.76 -9.52 -8.97
C ASP A 108 -3.44 -8.86 -8.55
N GLY A 109 -3.48 -7.59 -8.15
CA GLY A 109 -2.31 -6.89 -7.62
C GLY A 109 -1.80 -7.48 -6.31
N LEU A 110 -2.71 -7.88 -5.42
CA LEU A 110 -2.38 -8.56 -4.18
C LEU A 110 -1.78 -9.95 -4.43
N GLU A 111 -2.33 -10.71 -5.37
CA GLU A 111 -1.82 -12.05 -5.73
C GLU A 111 -0.37 -12.01 -6.23
N ILE A 112 0.02 -10.96 -6.94
CA ILE A 112 1.42 -10.76 -7.36
C ILE A 112 2.32 -10.58 -6.14
N LEU A 113 1.91 -9.80 -5.14
CA LEU A 113 2.65 -9.61 -3.90
C LEU A 113 2.79 -10.92 -3.12
N ILE A 114 1.69 -11.68 -3.01
CA ILE A 114 1.67 -13.00 -2.35
C ILE A 114 2.65 -13.96 -3.04
N LYS A 115 2.59 -14.08 -4.36
CA LYS A 115 3.51 -14.93 -5.16
C LYS A 115 4.97 -14.49 -5.01
N GLY A 116 5.21 -13.20 -4.81
CA GLY A 116 6.54 -12.63 -4.55
C GLY A 116 7.07 -12.88 -3.13
N GLY A 117 6.27 -13.46 -2.25
CA GLY A 117 6.68 -13.80 -0.88
C GLY A 117 6.42 -12.71 0.16
N VAL A 118 5.56 -11.73 -0.14
CA VAL A 118 5.09 -10.73 0.84
C VAL A 118 4.24 -11.42 1.90
N ILE A 119 4.50 -11.10 3.18
CA ILE A 119 3.86 -11.74 4.33
C ILE A 119 2.75 -10.91 4.98
N ALA A 120 2.72 -9.62 4.73
CA ALA A 120 1.70 -8.73 5.26
C ALA A 120 1.52 -7.50 4.36
N VAL A 121 0.30 -6.95 4.34
CA VAL A 121 -0.06 -5.81 3.49
C VAL A 121 -0.85 -4.78 4.28
N VAL A 122 -0.57 -3.50 4.06
CA VAL A 122 -1.36 -2.37 4.53
C VAL A 122 -1.87 -1.55 3.35
N GLN A 123 -3.14 -1.18 3.39
CA GLN A 123 -3.84 -0.40 2.37
C GLN A 123 -4.99 0.42 2.99
N PRO A 124 -5.54 1.42 2.29
CA PRO A 124 -6.67 2.19 2.80
C PRO A 124 -7.96 1.40 3.03
N GLY A 125 -8.27 0.41 2.18
CA GLY A 125 -9.61 -0.16 2.07
C GLY A 125 -10.58 0.80 1.37
N GLY A 126 -11.87 0.43 1.32
CA GLY A 126 -12.94 1.25 0.74
C GLY A 126 -13.25 0.96 -0.73
N SER A 127 -12.73 -0.12 -1.29
CA SER A 127 -13.16 -0.64 -2.58
C SER A 127 -14.50 -1.39 -2.46
N VAL A 128 -15.33 -1.33 -3.49
CA VAL A 128 -16.53 -2.19 -3.60
C VAL A 128 -16.16 -3.68 -3.67
N ARG A 129 -14.88 -4.00 -3.91
CA ARG A 129 -14.33 -5.36 -3.98
C ARG A 129 -13.41 -5.71 -2.80
N ASP A 130 -13.51 -5.00 -1.69
CA ASP A 130 -12.70 -5.30 -0.50
C ASP A 130 -12.87 -6.75 -0.04
N GLU A 131 -14.09 -7.31 -0.12
CA GLU A 131 -14.33 -8.71 0.26
C GLU A 131 -13.54 -9.71 -0.59
N GLU A 132 -13.40 -9.46 -1.89
CA GLU A 132 -12.60 -10.29 -2.80
C GLU A 132 -11.11 -10.23 -2.42
N VAL A 133 -10.61 -9.04 -2.14
CA VAL A 133 -9.21 -8.81 -1.75
C VAL A 133 -8.91 -9.42 -0.38
N ILE A 134 -9.82 -9.28 0.58
CA ILE A 134 -9.75 -9.90 1.91
C ILE A 134 -9.74 -11.44 1.79
N ALA A 135 -10.60 -12.01 0.94
CA ALA A 135 -10.66 -13.46 0.72
C ALA A 135 -9.32 -14.00 0.18
N ALA A 136 -8.72 -13.33 -0.80
CA ALA A 136 -7.41 -13.71 -1.34
C ALA A 136 -6.30 -13.65 -0.29
N ALA A 137 -6.27 -12.60 0.54
CA ALA A 137 -5.31 -12.49 1.64
C ALA A 137 -5.48 -13.60 2.68
N LYS A 138 -6.73 -13.93 3.02
CA LYS A 138 -7.09 -14.98 3.97
C LYS A 138 -6.69 -16.36 3.46
N GLU A 139 -6.96 -16.66 2.19
CA GLU A 139 -6.59 -17.93 1.55
C GLU A 139 -5.08 -18.12 1.54
N ALA A 140 -4.32 -17.05 1.30
CA ALA A 140 -2.85 -17.06 1.32
C ALA A 140 -2.25 -17.06 2.74
N GLY A 141 -3.06 -16.86 3.79
CA GLY A 141 -2.60 -16.81 5.18
C GLY A 141 -1.77 -15.57 5.53
N ILE A 142 -1.86 -14.49 4.74
CA ILE A 142 -1.14 -13.24 5.03
C ILE A 142 -1.99 -12.27 5.87
N ALA A 143 -1.32 -11.45 6.65
CA ALA A 143 -1.99 -10.39 7.41
C ALA A 143 -2.29 -9.19 6.51
N MET A 144 -3.49 -8.62 6.65
CA MET A 144 -3.89 -7.39 5.96
C MET A 144 -4.49 -6.38 6.93
N PHE A 145 -4.11 -5.13 6.75
CA PHE A 145 -4.58 -3.99 7.54
C PHE A 145 -5.22 -2.93 6.63
N PHE A 146 -6.30 -2.35 7.13
CA PHE A 146 -6.95 -1.18 6.55
C PHE A 146 -6.68 0.04 7.40
N THR A 147 -6.23 1.14 6.77
CA THR A 147 -5.93 2.40 7.45
C THR A 147 -7.11 3.37 7.44
N GLY A 148 -8.05 3.21 6.52
CA GLY A 148 -9.15 4.16 6.30
C GLY A 148 -8.71 5.52 5.74
N THR A 149 -7.41 5.70 5.51
CA THR A 149 -6.83 6.93 4.95
C THR A 149 -6.12 6.61 3.64
N ARG A 150 -6.38 7.41 2.62
CA ARG A 150 -5.73 7.31 1.31
C ARG A 150 -4.68 8.39 1.17
N HIS A 151 -3.46 8.01 0.80
CA HIS A 151 -2.40 8.92 0.40
C HIS A 151 -2.27 8.90 -1.13
N PHE A 152 -2.94 9.83 -1.79
CA PHE A 152 -2.99 9.86 -3.24
C PHE A 152 -2.76 11.27 -3.74
N SER A 153 -1.55 11.54 -4.22
CA SER A 153 -1.17 12.83 -4.78
C SER A 153 -0.95 12.73 -6.27
N HIS A 154 -1.57 13.64 -7.02
CA HIS A 154 -1.32 13.83 -8.45
C HIS A 154 -0.14 14.80 -8.66
N ALA A 155 1.03 14.42 -8.15
CA ALA A 155 2.26 15.20 -8.31
C ALA A 155 2.88 15.10 -9.71
#